data_17f9bfd6ddda83ab35de7cc4c1e126c8
#
_entry.id   17f9bfd6ddda83ab35de7cc4c1e126c8
#
_cell.length_a   1.000
_cell.length_b   1.000
_cell.length_c   1.000
_cell.angle_alpha   90.00
_cell.angle_beta   90.00
_cell.angle_gamma   90.00
#
_symmetry.space_group_name_H-M   'P 1'
#
loop_
_entity.id
_entity.type
_entity.pdbx_description
1 polymer ?
#
loop_
_entity_poly.entity_id
_entity_poly.type
_entity_poly.pdbx_seq_one_letter_code
_entity_poly.pdbx_strand_id
1 'polypeptide(L)'
;MTLTLCCGMALGAVAGGYRLLKTVKLGAAEGSTREYFDYITVDSAARRVYLSHGTEIKVIDADSAKLVGSITGLKLSHGVAVAKEFGRGFISDGAEGKAIIFDLASLKVTGDVPAEKDADCILYDPASKRVFVMEGDPNSATVFEAESGHVVGNISLGGAPEFAVADGEGTVYANLEDKNMLVAINSRTLAIKSRWPVAPAGGPTALAIDVAHRRLFSAGRKPQMLVVMNADNGKILQSFPISSGVDAAAYDPGTGLILVSTREGMIHIFHEDSPDQYSEVETVKTEYGAKTMGLDTKTHNVFVDTADFAEPTAPTAEHPNPRRPAIPGTFRVLVYGR
;
A
#
# COMPACT_ATOMS: atom_id res chain seq x y z
N MET A 1 -49.26 -21.20 35.16
CA MET A 1 -48.18 -20.22 35.37
C MET A 1 -47.22 -20.29 34.20
N THR A 2 -47.42 -19.41 33.20
CA THR A 2 -46.67 -19.44 31.95
C THR A 2 -45.59 -18.37 32.04
N LEU A 3 -44.33 -18.80 32.05
CA LEU A 3 -43.17 -17.90 32.12
C LEU A 3 -42.83 -17.45 30.70
N THR A 4 -43.05 -16.17 30.37
CA THR A 4 -42.66 -15.56 29.10
C THR A 4 -41.22 -15.08 29.22
N LEU A 5 -40.33 -15.72 28.48
CA LEU A 5 -38.91 -15.35 28.38
C LEU A 5 -38.81 -14.22 27.36
N CYS A 6 -38.63 -12.97 27.82
CA CYS A 6 -38.26 -11.84 26.96
C CYS A 6 -36.79 -11.97 26.57
N CYS A 7 -36.56 -12.33 25.31
CA CYS A 7 -35.24 -12.24 24.69
C CYS A 7 -34.95 -10.77 24.32
N GLY A 8 -34.18 -10.08 25.17
CA GLY A 8 -33.72 -8.74 24.88
C GLY A 8 -32.65 -8.80 23.79
N MET A 9 -32.97 -8.36 22.56
CA MET A 9 -31.96 -8.05 21.55
C MET A 9 -31.19 -6.82 22.05
N ALA A 10 -29.92 -7.01 22.39
CA ALA A 10 -29.00 -5.90 22.56
C ALA A 10 -28.77 -5.30 21.16
N LEU A 11 -29.36 -4.13 20.92
CA LEU A 11 -28.96 -3.27 19.81
C LEU A 11 -27.50 -2.86 20.10
N GLY A 12 -26.55 -3.53 19.45
CA GLY A 12 -25.18 -3.05 19.38
C GLY A 12 -25.21 -1.64 18.79
N ALA A 13 -24.60 -0.69 19.50
CA ALA A 13 -24.39 0.66 18.97
C ALA A 13 -23.66 0.50 17.63
N VAL A 14 -24.25 0.96 16.54
CA VAL A 14 -23.59 1.09 15.24
C VAL A 14 -22.44 2.06 15.48
N ALA A 15 -21.21 1.55 15.51
CA ALA A 15 -20.03 2.41 15.55
C ALA A 15 -20.14 3.37 14.36
N GLY A 16 -19.97 4.68 14.60
CA GLY A 16 -20.04 5.67 13.52
C GLY A 16 -19.07 5.30 12.41
N GLY A 17 -19.45 5.54 11.14
CA GLY A 17 -18.60 5.28 9.98
C GLY A 17 -17.31 6.12 9.99
N TYR A 18 -16.40 5.79 9.09
CA TYR A 18 -15.17 6.56 8.92
C TYR A 18 -15.47 8.00 8.47
N ARG A 19 -14.81 8.95 9.10
CA ARG A 19 -14.93 10.39 8.77
C ARG A 19 -13.56 11.04 8.76
N LEU A 20 -13.46 12.16 8.06
CA LEU A 20 -12.27 13.00 8.10
C LEU A 20 -12.07 13.57 9.51
N LEU A 21 -10.97 13.22 10.14
CA LEU A 21 -10.56 13.73 11.46
C LEU A 21 -9.64 14.93 11.33
N LYS A 22 -8.73 14.89 10.33
CA LYS A 22 -7.69 15.91 10.20
C LYS A 22 -7.18 16.02 8.76
N THR A 23 -6.85 17.23 8.34
CA THR A 23 -6.07 17.54 7.13
C THR A 23 -4.75 18.17 7.54
N VAL A 24 -3.64 17.64 7.04
CA VAL A 24 -2.28 18.10 7.34
C VAL A 24 -1.62 18.55 6.04
N LYS A 25 -1.42 19.86 5.88
CA LYS A 25 -0.70 20.42 4.73
C LYS A 25 0.79 20.26 4.95
N LEU A 26 1.49 19.69 3.99
CA LEU A 26 2.92 19.40 4.08
C LEU A 26 3.78 20.18 3.07
N GLY A 27 3.13 20.89 2.16
CA GLY A 27 3.80 21.79 1.20
C GLY A 27 4.53 21.06 0.08
N ALA A 28 5.47 21.73 -0.58
CA ALA A 28 6.24 21.17 -1.68
C ALA A 28 7.35 20.25 -1.18
N ALA A 29 7.74 19.30 -2.02
CA ALA A 29 8.94 18.49 -1.79
C ALA A 29 10.20 19.33 -1.99
N GLU A 30 11.22 19.11 -1.16
CA GLU A 30 12.47 19.86 -1.22
C GLU A 30 13.17 19.69 -2.58
N GLY A 31 13.45 20.81 -3.25
CA GLY A 31 14.14 20.82 -4.55
C GLY A 31 13.32 20.29 -5.73
N SER A 32 12.03 19.96 -5.56
CA SER A 32 11.16 19.50 -6.63
C SER A 32 10.36 20.64 -7.25
N THR A 33 10.24 20.62 -8.58
CA THR A 33 9.34 21.50 -9.35
C THR A 33 8.05 20.79 -9.75
N ARG A 34 7.92 19.48 -9.44
CA ARG A 34 6.77 18.64 -9.74
C ARG A 34 6.16 18.13 -8.43
N GLU A 35 4.85 18.00 -8.40
CA GLU A 35 4.17 17.30 -7.33
C GLU A 35 4.08 15.82 -7.69
N TYR A 36 4.70 14.99 -6.87
CA TYR A 36 4.64 13.54 -6.98
C TYR A 36 4.58 12.93 -5.59
N PHE A 37 3.67 12.01 -5.38
CA PHE A 37 3.52 11.25 -4.14
C PHE A 37 3.01 9.86 -4.48
N ASP A 38 3.34 8.91 -3.61
CA ASP A 38 3.05 7.51 -3.83
C ASP A 38 2.76 6.79 -2.50
N TYR A 39 3.41 5.64 -2.21
CA TYR A 39 3.07 4.82 -1.07
C TYR A 39 3.15 5.53 0.28
N ILE A 40 2.26 5.10 1.18
CA ILE A 40 2.24 5.47 2.60
C ILE A 40 2.55 4.23 3.42
N THR A 41 3.58 4.29 4.26
CA THR A 41 3.93 3.21 5.19
C THR A 41 3.68 3.67 6.62
N VAL A 42 2.93 2.87 7.40
CA VAL A 42 2.65 3.15 8.80
C VAL A 42 3.38 2.18 9.71
N ASP A 43 4.28 2.68 10.53
CA ASP A 43 4.83 1.96 11.67
C ASP A 43 3.97 2.25 12.92
N SER A 44 2.92 1.45 13.10
CA SER A 44 1.98 1.60 14.22
C SER A 44 2.65 1.47 15.58
N ALA A 45 3.73 0.69 15.71
CA ALA A 45 4.44 0.51 16.97
C ALA A 45 5.33 1.71 17.33
N ALA A 46 6.06 2.27 16.35
CA ALA A 46 6.89 3.46 16.55
C ALA A 46 6.09 4.77 16.43
N ARG A 47 4.79 4.69 16.09
CA ARG A 47 3.91 5.85 15.88
C ARG A 47 4.40 6.77 14.76
N ARG A 48 4.90 6.20 13.66
CA ARG A 48 5.41 6.96 12.51
C ARG A 48 4.66 6.60 11.24
N VAL A 49 4.37 7.63 10.45
CA VAL A 49 3.82 7.51 9.10
C VAL A 49 4.85 8.09 8.14
N TYR A 50 5.30 7.27 7.21
CA TYR A 50 6.25 7.62 6.16
C TYR A 50 5.46 7.89 4.88
N LEU A 51 5.64 9.06 4.31
CA LEU A 51 4.91 9.57 3.16
C LEU A 51 5.90 9.82 2.02
N SER A 52 5.78 9.07 0.95
CA SER A 52 6.57 9.30 -0.25
C SER A 52 6.17 10.64 -0.89
N HIS A 53 7.15 11.51 -1.15
CA HIS A 53 6.92 12.84 -1.70
C HIS A 53 8.04 13.25 -2.65
N GLY A 54 8.10 12.58 -3.80
CA GLY A 54 9.04 12.88 -4.87
C GLY A 54 10.50 12.75 -4.45
N THR A 55 11.14 13.87 -4.09
CA THR A 55 12.56 13.95 -3.73
C THR A 55 12.84 13.71 -2.24
N GLU A 56 11.82 13.40 -1.47
CA GLU A 56 11.93 13.16 -0.03
C GLU A 56 10.89 12.17 0.49
N ILE A 57 11.12 11.63 1.69
CA ILE A 57 10.09 11.00 2.51
C ILE A 57 9.77 11.94 3.66
N LYS A 58 8.53 12.40 3.76
CA LYS A 58 8.06 13.10 4.96
C LYS A 58 7.65 12.10 6.02
N VAL A 59 8.05 12.35 7.26
CA VAL A 59 7.72 11.50 8.40
C VAL A 59 6.86 12.27 9.37
N ILE A 60 5.64 11.79 9.63
CA ILE A 60 4.74 12.40 10.61
C ILE A 60 4.51 11.44 11.79
N ASP A 61 4.17 12.01 12.94
CA ASP A 61 3.70 11.26 14.09
C ASP A 61 2.26 10.81 13.89
N ALA A 62 1.97 9.54 14.09
CA ALA A 62 0.68 8.94 13.78
C ALA A 62 -0.47 9.43 14.67
N ASP A 63 -0.17 9.87 15.91
CA ASP A 63 -1.20 10.34 16.85
C ASP A 63 -1.53 11.82 16.62
N SER A 64 -0.50 12.66 16.53
CA SER A 64 -0.67 14.10 16.38
C SER A 64 -0.74 14.59 14.94
N ALA A 65 -0.32 13.74 14.00
CA ALA A 65 -0.10 14.06 12.58
C ALA A 65 0.84 15.27 12.35
N LYS A 66 1.74 15.55 13.30
CA LYS A 66 2.76 16.58 13.17
C LYS A 66 3.98 16.03 12.44
N LEU A 67 4.61 16.89 11.64
CA LEU A 67 5.88 16.55 10.98
C LEU A 67 6.95 16.26 12.03
N VAL A 68 7.58 15.10 11.95
CA VAL A 68 8.71 14.66 12.80
C VAL A 68 10.03 14.99 12.12
N GLY A 69 10.09 14.83 10.79
CA GLY A 69 11.28 15.07 9.99
C GLY A 69 11.06 14.67 8.54
N SER A 70 12.12 14.81 7.74
CA SER A 70 12.17 14.37 6.34
C SER A 70 13.47 13.63 6.07
N ILE A 71 13.42 12.68 5.13
CA ILE A 71 14.58 12.02 4.55
C ILE A 71 14.70 12.57 3.14
N THR A 72 15.74 13.35 2.87
CA THR A 72 15.89 14.15 1.63
C THR A 72 17.01 13.61 0.74
N GLY A 73 17.16 14.17 -0.45
CA GLY A 73 18.22 13.82 -1.40
C GLY A 73 17.86 12.69 -2.35
N LEU A 74 16.59 12.27 -2.37
CA LEU A 74 16.05 11.28 -3.28
C LEU A 74 15.80 11.89 -4.67
N LYS A 75 15.58 11.04 -5.67
CA LYS A 75 15.25 11.49 -7.04
C LYS A 75 13.79 11.22 -7.39
N LEU A 76 13.28 10.03 -7.06
CA LEU A 76 11.89 9.64 -7.24
C LEU A 76 11.56 8.53 -6.24
N SER A 77 11.16 8.94 -5.03
CA SER A 77 10.79 7.99 -3.99
C SER A 77 9.41 7.40 -4.24
N HIS A 78 9.28 6.10 -4.01
CA HIS A 78 8.00 5.38 -4.11
C HIS A 78 7.57 4.81 -2.76
N GLY A 79 8.24 3.79 -2.24
CA GLY A 79 7.83 3.09 -1.04
C GLY A 79 8.85 3.14 0.09
N VAL A 80 8.39 2.77 1.30
CA VAL A 80 9.23 2.61 2.50
C VAL A 80 8.98 1.24 3.12
N ALA A 81 10.05 0.49 3.38
CA ALA A 81 10.02 -0.71 4.20
C ALA A 81 10.75 -0.49 5.53
N VAL A 82 10.29 -1.15 6.60
CA VAL A 82 10.83 -0.97 7.95
C VAL A 82 11.26 -2.32 8.52
N ALA A 83 12.55 -2.45 8.88
CA ALA A 83 13.13 -3.60 9.56
C ALA A 83 13.59 -3.19 10.97
N LYS A 84 12.64 -3.23 11.92
CA LYS A 84 12.80 -2.69 13.28
C LYS A 84 13.92 -3.33 14.05
N GLU A 85 14.10 -4.65 13.93
CA GLU A 85 15.13 -5.39 14.63
C GLU A 85 16.56 -4.97 14.25
N PHE A 86 16.72 -4.34 13.08
CA PHE A 86 18.00 -3.79 12.62
C PHE A 86 18.08 -2.27 12.79
N GLY A 87 17.02 -1.62 13.26
CA GLY A 87 16.94 -0.16 13.35
C GLY A 87 17.00 0.54 11.99
N ARG A 88 16.64 -0.15 10.91
CA ARG A 88 16.79 0.32 9.53
C ARG A 88 15.45 0.47 8.81
N GLY A 89 15.38 1.51 8.00
CA GLY A 89 14.35 1.66 6.99
C GLY A 89 14.98 1.68 5.59
N PHE A 90 14.17 1.38 4.58
CA PHE A 90 14.58 1.28 3.18
C PHE A 90 13.58 2.03 2.32
N ILE A 91 14.06 2.78 1.34
CA ILE A 91 13.24 3.57 0.41
C ILE A 91 13.57 3.13 -0.99
N SER A 92 12.57 2.79 -1.80
CA SER A 92 12.76 2.59 -3.23
C SER A 92 12.89 3.95 -3.94
N ASP A 93 13.97 4.14 -4.70
CA ASP A 93 14.19 5.31 -5.56
C ASP A 93 14.22 4.86 -7.02
N GLY A 94 13.08 4.97 -7.68
CA GLY A 94 12.86 4.44 -9.03
C GLY A 94 13.71 5.12 -10.10
N ALA A 95 14.01 6.41 -9.96
CA ALA A 95 14.82 7.13 -10.93
C ALA A 95 16.29 6.72 -10.90
N GLU A 96 16.82 6.37 -9.73
CA GLU A 96 18.21 5.94 -9.57
C GLU A 96 18.39 4.42 -9.65
N GLY A 97 17.29 3.63 -9.56
CA GLY A 97 17.37 2.17 -9.48
C GLY A 97 18.10 1.72 -8.23
N LYS A 98 17.63 2.18 -7.06
CA LYS A 98 18.27 1.92 -5.76
C LYS A 98 17.24 1.71 -4.66
N ALA A 99 17.65 0.97 -3.62
CA ALA A 99 17.04 1.04 -2.30
C ALA A 99 17.93 1.87 -1.38
N ILE A 100 17.45 3.02 -0.91
CA ILE A 100 18.17 3.90 0.01
C ILE A 100 17.99 3.37 1.43
N ILE A 101 19.07 3.21 2.20
CA ILE A 101 19.04 2.77 3.59
C ILE A 101 19.08 3.98 4.51
N PHE A 102 18.21 4.01 5.51
CA PHE A 102 18.22 5.04 6.53
C PHE A 102 18.09 4.45 7.95
N ASP A 103 18.60 5.19 8.93
CA ASP A 103 18.47 4.86 10.34
C ASP A 103 17.09 5.32 10.86
N LEU A 104 16.32 4.41 11.46
CA LEU A 104 14.96 4.68 11.93
C LEU A 104 14.90 5.73 13.05
N ALA A 105 15.91 5.84 13.88
CA ALA A 105 15.89 6.78 15.01
C ALA A 105 16.17 8.22 14.57
N SER A 106 17.21 8.40 13.74
CA SER A 106 17.70 9.72 13.31
C SER A 106 17.15 10.18 11.97
N LEU A 107 16.51 9.30 11.19
CA LEU A 107 16.06 9.53 9.82
C LEU A 107 17.18 9.88 8.82
N LYS A 108 18.43 9.59 9.17
CA LYS A 108 19.59 9.87 8.32
C LYS A 108 19.84 8.73 7.35
N VAL A 109 20.10 9.06 6.08
CA VAL A 109 20.58 8.11 5.09
C VAL A 109 21.94 7.56 5.55
N THR A 110 22.10 6.24 5.51
CA THR A 110 23.31 5.52 5.95
C THR A 110 23.97 4.72 4.83
N GLY A 111 23.32 4.58 3.68
CA GLY A 111 23.84 3.88 2.52
C GLY A 111 22.76 3.63 1.47
N ASP A 112 23.11 2.84 0.48
CA ASP A 112 22.19 2.39 -0.56
C ASP A 112 22.54 0.97 -1.01
N VAL A 113 21.57 0.32 -1.66
CA VAL A 113 21.71 -0.99 -2.32
C VAL A 113 21.30 -0.82 -3.78
N PRO A 114 22.13 -1.26 -4.74
CA PRO A 114 21.75 -1.27 -6.15
C PRO A 114 20.49 -2.13 -6.37
N ALA A 115 19.56 -1.61 -7.12
CA ALA A 115 18.39 -2.28 -7.66
C ALA A 115 18.29 -1.98 -9.17
N GLU A 116 17.23 -2.40 -9.81
CA GLU A 116 16.99 -2.04 -11.20
C GLU A 116 16.17 -0.76 -11.30
N LYS A 117 16.10 -0.19 -12.50
CA LYS A 117 15.26 0.99 -12.77
C LYS A 117 13.80 0.69 -12.49
N ASP A 118 13.04 1.75 -12.23
CA ASP A 118 11.65 1.64 -11.84
C ASP A 118 11.45 0.80 -10.57
N ALA A 119 12.38 1.00 -9.61
CA ALA A 119 12.27 0.46 -8.25
C ALA A 119 11.08 1.11 -7.57
N ASP A 120 9.99 0.36 -7.39
CA ASP A 120 8.68 0.85 -6.99
C ASP A 120 8.29 0.31 -5.59
N CYS A 121 7.44 -0.69 -5.51
CA CYS A 121 7.06 -1.27 -4.22
C CYS A 121 8.27 -1.89 -3.52
N ILE A 122 8.40 -1.62 -2.24
CA ILE A 122 9.45 -2.18 -1.40
C ILE A 122 8.85 -2.75 -0.12
N LEU A 123 9.25 -3.96 0.28
CA LEU A 123 8.77 -4.58 1.50
C LEU A 123 9.89 -5.32 2.24
N TYR A 124 9.72 -5.46 3.54
CA TYR A 124 10.55 -6.30 4.39
C TYR A 124 9.80 -7.58 4.77
N ASP A 125 10.44 -8.75 4.56
CA ASP A 125 9.93 -10.03 5.04
C ASP A 125 10.67 -10.46 6.30
N PRO A 126 10.01 -10.49 7.47
CA PRO A 126 10.66 -10.86 8.74
C PRO A 126 11.07 -12.33 8.80
N ALA A 127 10.43 -13.22 8.03
CA ALA A 127 10.76 -14.66 8.03
C ALA A 127 12.11 -14.98 7.38
N SER A 128 12.48 -14.24 6.33
CA SER A 128 13.77 -14.36 5.65
C SER A 128 14.77 -13.28 6.08
N LYS A 129 14.30 -12.21 6.77
CA LYS A 129 15.07 -11.00 7.10
C LYS A 129 15.59 -10.27 5.86
N ARG A 130 14.82 -10.31 4.78
CA ARG A 130 15.17 -9.74 3.48
C ARG A 130 14.22 -8.63 3.07
N VAL A 131 14.76 -7.71 2.30
CA VAL A 131 14.02 -6.67 1.63
C VAL A 131 13.85 -7.06 0.16
N PHE A 132 12.65 -6.88 -0.35
CA PHE A 132 12.27 -7.10 -1.74
C PHE A 132 11.95 -5.74 -2.35
N VAL A 133 12.61 -5.40 -3.44
CA VAL A 133 12.32 -4.21 -4.26
C VAL A 133 11.68 -4.70 -5.54
N MET A 134 10.43 -4.32 -5.76
CA MET A 134 9.70 -4.64 -6.98
C MET A 134 10.05 -3.62 -8.07
N GLU A 135 10.31 -4.08 -9.28
CA GLU A 135 10.86 -3.30 -10.38
C GLU A 135 9.97 -3.49 -11.62
N GLY A 136 9.22 -2.44 -11.97
CA GLY A 136 8.20 -2.51 -13.00
C GLY A 136 8.75 -2.77 -14.39
N ASP A 137 9.63 -1.91 -14.88
CA ASP A 137 10.19 -1.97 -16.24
C ASP A 137 10.91 -3.28 -16.56
N PRO A 138 11.82 -3.81 -15.70
CA PRO A 138 12.53 -5.06 -15.98
C PRO A 138 11.70 -6.31 -15.64
N ASN A 139 10.50 -6.16 -15.05
CA ASN A 139 9.64 -7.27 -14.61
C ASN A 139 10.34 -8.21 -13.60
N SER A 140 10.99 -7.61 -12.62
CA SER A 140 11.85 -8.32 -11.67
C SER A 140 11.64 -7.88 -10.23
N ALA A 141 12.37 -8.53 -9.32
CA ALA A 141 12.52 -8.06 -7.95
C ALA A 141 13.98 -8.28 -7.50
N THR A 142 14.65 -7.22 -7.07
CA THR A 142 15.94 -7.32 -6.39
C THR A 142 15.71 -7.63 -4.91
N VAL A 143 16.48 -8.60 -4.39
CA VAL A 143 16.36 -9.06 -3.00
C VAL A 143 17.70 -8.95 -2.29
N PHE A 144 17.69 -8.35 -1.10
CA PHE A 144 18.89 -8.17 -0.28
C PHE A 144 18.62 -8.41 1.22
N GLU A 145 19.68 -8.69 1.97
CA GLU A 145 19.62 -8.85 3.42
C GLU A 145 19.42 -7.49 4.10
N ALA A 146 18.43 -7.37 4.97
CA ALA A 146 18.11 -6.11 5.64
C ALA A 146 19.23 -5.65 6.59
N GLU A 147 19.96 -6.57 7.20
CA GLU A 147 21.05 -6.26 8.15
C GLU A 147 22.29 -5.73 7.43
N SER A 148 22.72 -6.37 6.36
CA SER A 148 23.97 -6.06 5.68
C SER A 148 23.84 -5.19 4.45
N GLY A 149 22.68 -5.20 3.78
CA GLY A 149 22.48 -4.64 2.45
C GLY A 149 23.04 -5.52 1.33
N HIS A 150 23.50 -6.74 1.64
CA HIS A 150 24.05 -7.66 0.65
C HIS A 150 22.95 -8.18 -0.27
N VAL A 151 23.09 -7.96 -1.59
CA VAL A 151 22.16 -8.48 -2.59
C VAL A 151 22.31 -10.00 -2.69
N VAL A 152 21.22 -10.72 -2.41
CA VAL A 152 21.18 -12.18 -2.44
C VAL A 152 20.67 -12.74 -3.77
N GLY A 153 20.02 -11.91 -4.59
CA GLY A 153 19.58 -12.30 -5.93
C GLY A 153 18.58 -11.34 -6.54
N ASN A 154 18.26 -11.63 -7.79
CA ASN A 154 17.19 -11.00 -8.55
C ASN A 154 16.23 -12.09 -9.05
N ILE A 155 14.94 -11.81 -8.99
CA ILE A 155 13.86 -12.73 -9.38
C ILE A 155 13.23 -12.21 -10.66
N SER A 156 13.28 -12.96 -11.75
CA SER A 156 12.46 -12.67 -12.93
C SER A 156 11.00 -13.03 -12.64
N LEU A 157 10.14 -12.02 -12.53
CA LEU A 157 8.72 -12.18 -12.22
C LEU A 157 7.88 -12.53 -13.46
N GLY A 158 8.35 -12.19 -14.65
CA GLY A 158 7.66 -12.46 -15.91
C GLY A 158 6.44 -11.59 -16.15
N GLY A 159 6.33 -10.48 -15.47
CA GLY A 159 5.31 -9.44 -15.61
C GLY A 159 5.65 -8.28 -14.68
N ALA A 160 5.05 -7.11 -14.94
CA ALA A 160 5.29 -5.88 -14.19
C ALA A 160 4.71 -5.99 -12.76
N PRO A 161 5.57 -6.07 -11.73
CA PRO A 161 5.08 -6.11 -10.36
C PRO A 161 4.58 -4.72 -9.93
N GLU A 162 3.50 -4.75 -9.18
CA GLU A 162 2.93 -3.61 -8.47
C GLU A 162 3.02 -3.88 -6.97
N PHE A 163 1.94 -3.74 -6.21
CA PHE A 163 1.97 -3.96 -4.77
C PHE A 163 2.33 -5.39 -4.38
N ALA A 164 3.11 -5.53 -3.32
CA ALA A 164 3.50 -6.81 -2.75
C ALA A 164 3.32 -6.85 -1.24
N VAL A 165 3.04 -8.04 -0.70
CA VAL A 165 2.89 -8.28 0.74
C VAL A 165 3.62 -9.56 1.15
N ALA A 166 4.10 -9.61 2.40
CA ALA A 166 4.69 -10.81 2.99
C ALA A 166 3.74 -11.43 4.03
N ASP A 167 3.67 -12.77 4.09
CA ASP A 167 2.91 -13.47 5.12
C ASP A 167 3.65 -13.57 6.47
N GLY A 168 4.93 -13.15 6.50
CA GLY A 168 5.78 -13.29 7.69
C GLY A 168 6.17 -14.73 8.02
N GLU A 169 5.81 -15.70 7.19
CA GLU A 169 6.08 -17.13 7.34
C GLU A 169 7.00 -17.70 6.24
N GLY A 170 7.33 -16.87 5.26
CA GLY A 170 8.28 -17.19 4.20
C GLY A 170 7.70 -17.19 2.79
N THR A 171 6.55 -16.52 2.60
CA THR A 171 6.00 -16.26 1.28
C THR A 171 5.78 -14.76 1.07
N VAL A 172 6.26 -14.26 -0.05
CA VAL A 172 5.93 -12.93 -0.58
C VAL A 172 4.97 -13.10 -1.74
N TYR A 173 3.91 -12.31 -1.74
CA TYR A 173 2.92 -12.25 -2.81
C TYR A 173 3.04 -10.92 -3.52
N ALA A 174 3.00 -10.91 -4.85
CA ALA A 174 3.04 -9.70 -5.66
C ALA A 174 2.00 -9.75 -6.78
N ASN A 175 1.33 -8.63 -7.01
CA ASN A 175 0.49 -8.43 -8.18
C ASN A 175 1.37 -8.21 -9.42
N LEU A 176 0.98 -8.81 -10.56
CA LEU A 176 1.58 -8.56 -11.88
C LEU A 176 0.53 -7.88 -12.75
N GLU A 177 0.61 -6.54 -12.86
CA GLU A 177 -0.42 -5.71 -13.46
C GLU A 177 -0.71 -6.09 -14.91
N ASP A 178 0.34 -6.20 -15.72
CA ASP A 178 0.26 -6.45 -17.17
C ASP A 178 -0.15 -7.91 -17.52
N LYS A 179 -0.11 -8.82 -16.53
CA LYS A 179 -0.47 -10.23 -16.72
C LYS A 179 -1.83 -10.60 -16.13
N ASN A 180 -2.48 -9.71 -15.37
CA ASN A 180 -3.69 -10.03 -14.60
C ASN A 180 -3.49 -11.22 -13.67
N MET A 181 -2.33 -11.29 -13.02
CA MET A 181 -1.93 -12.41 -12.17
C MET A 181 -1.41 -11.92 -10.83
N LEU A 182 -1.41 -12.81 -9.87
CA LEU A 182 -0.68 -12.72 -8.61
C LEU A 182 0.38 -13.83 -8.59
N VAL A 183 1.59 -13.52 -8.14
CA VAL A 183 2.68 -14.46 -7.98
C VAL A 183 2.98 -14.69 -6.50
N ALA A 184 3.19 -15.93 -6.10
CA ALA A 184 3.68 -16.33 -4.78
C ALA A 184 5.14 -16.74 -4.87
N ILE A 185 6.00 -16.17 -4.01
CA ILE A 185 7.46 -16.30 -4.03
C ILE A 185 7.92 -16.87 -2.69
N ASN A 186 8.78 -17.88 -2.70
CA ASN A 186 9.46 -18.31 -1.48
C ASN A 186 10.53 -17.29 -1.11
N SER A 187 10.40 -16.62 0.02
CA SER A 187 11.29 -15.53 0.41
C SER A 187 12.72 -15.98 0.76
N ARG A 188 12.93 -17.26 1.10
CA ARG A 188 14.26 -17.81 1.42
C ARG A 188 14.98 -18.31 0.19
N THR A 189 14.29 -19.04 -0.70
CA THR A 189 14.93 -19.65 -1.89
C THR A 189 14.82 -18.78 -3.14
N LEU A 190 14.00 -17.72 -3.11
CA LEU A 190 13.66 -16.82 -4.20
C LEU A 190 12.92 -17.51 -5.37
N ALA A 191 12.49 -18.75 -5.18
CA ALA A 191 11.75 -19.50 -6.18
C ALA A 191 10.28 -19.06 -6.24
N ILE A 192 9.75 -18.94 -7.44
CA ILE A 192 8.32 -18.77 -7.65
C ILE A 192 7.60 -20.07 -7.29
N LYS A 193 6.69 -20.00 -6.33
CA LYS A 193 5.86 -21.12 -5.87
C LYS A 193 4.66 -21.34 -6.76
N SER A 194 3.99 -20.24 -7.13
CA SER A 194 2.72 -20.28 -7.86
C SER A 194 2.46 -18.99 -8.60
N ARG A 195 1.58 -19.07 -9.60
CA ARG A 195 1.01 -17.93 -10.33
C ARG A 195 -0.48 -18.17 -10.46
N TRP A 196 -1.29 -17.20 -10.07
CA TRP A 196 -2.74 -17.33 -10.06
C TRP A 196 -3.39 -16.17 -10.80
N PRO A 197 -4.40 -16.44 -11.66
CA PRO A 197 -5.18 -15.38 -12.27
C PRO A 197 -6.03 -14.66 -11.21
N VAL A 198 -6.20 -13.36 -11.36
CA VAL A 198 -7.01 -12.53 -10.46
C VAL A 198 -8.41 -12.22 -11.01
N ALA A 199 -8.81 -12.84 -12.13
CA ALA A 199 -10.14 -12.62 -12.67
C ALA A 199 -11.24 -12.89 -11.62
N PRO A 200 -12.30 -12.03 -11.56
CA PRO A 200 -12.71 -11.04 -12.55
C PRO A 200 -12.01 -9.68 -12.50
N ALA A 201 -11.10 -9.42 -11.55
CA ALA A 201 -10.29 -8.21 -11.57
C ALA A 201 -9.29 -8.22 -12.74
N GLY A 202 -8.86 -7.03 -13.17
CA GLY A 202 -7.82 -6.89 -14.19
C GLY A 202 -6.93 -5.69 -13.91
N GLY A 203 -5.65 -5.76 -14.32
CA GLY A 203 -4.64 -4.80 -13.92
C GLY A 203 -4.50 -4.74 -12.40
N PRO A 204 -4.15 -5.85 -11.71
CA PRO A 204 -4.08 -5.90 -10.27
C PRO A 204 -2.95 -4.98 -9.78
N THR A 205 -3.32 -4.02 -8.93
CA THR A 205 -2.43 -2.98 -8.43
C THR A 205 -2.30 -3.07 -6.91
N ALA A 206 -3.38 -2.88 -6.19
CA ALA A 206 -3.39 -2.90 -4.73
C ALA A 206 -3.45 -4.33 -4.18
N LEU A 207 -2.76 -4.60 -3.07
CA LEU A 207 -2.73 -5.91 -2.43
C LEU A 207 -2.65 -5.78 -0.92
N ALA A 208 -3.47 -6.55 -0.20
CA ALA A 208 -3.39 -6.72 1.23
C ALA A 208 -3.51 -8.20 1.61
N ILE A 209 -3.17 -8.54 2.84
CA ILE A 209 -3.23 -9.91 3.35
C ILE A 209 -3.82 -9.97 4.76
N ASP A 210 -4.74 -10.90 4.98
CA ASP A 210 -5.02 -11.46 6.28
C ASP A 210 -4.15 -12.71 6.46
N VAL A 211 -3.15 -12.58 7.29
CA VAL A 211 -2.21 -13.67 7.58
C VAL A 211 -2.89 -14.79 8.38
N ALA A 212 -3.75 -14.42 9.33
CA ALA A 212 -4.37 -15.38 10.24
C ALA A 212 -5.28 -16.39 9.52
N HIS A 213 -6.10 -15.89 8.58
CA HIS A 213 -7.00 -16.74 7.81
C HIS A 213 -6.46 -17.08 6.41
N ARG A 214 -5.25 -16.61 6.07
CA ARG A 214 -4.58 -16.83 4.78
C ARG A 214 -5.43 -16.37 3.60
N ARG A 215 -5.81 -15.09 3.64
CA ARG A 215 -6.61 -14.44 2.60
C ARG A 215 -5.86 -13.27 2.00
N LEU A 216 -5.89 -13.18 0.68
CA LEU A 216 -5.33 -12.08 -0.09
C LEU A 216 -6.47 -11.24 -0.65
N PHE A 217 -6.29 -9.93 -0.60
CA PHE A 217 -7.20 -8.92 -1.10
C PHE A 217 -6.50 -8.18 -2.23
N SER A 218 -6.75 -8.61 -3.49
CA SER A 218 -6.15 -7.99 -4.68
C SER A 218 -7.17 -7.13 -5.39
N ALA A 219 -6.84 -5.88 -5.64
CA ALA A 219 -7.74 -4.96 -6.32
C ALA A 219 -7.13 -4.46 -7.63
N GLY A 220 -7.94 -4.49 -8.70
CA GLY A 220 -7.50 -4.20 -10.05
C GLY A 220 -8.18 -2.99 -10.67
N ARG A 221 -7.50 -2.40 -11.66
CA ARG A 221 -7.90 -1.16 -12.33
C ARG A 221 -8.88 -1.36 -13.49
N LYS A 222 -8.87 -2.55 -14.15
CA LYS A 222 -9.72 -2.78 -15.35
C LYS A 222 -9.88 -4.27 -15.66
N PRO A 223 -11.04 -4.92 -15.33
CA PRO A 223 -12.18 -4.36 -14.58
C PRO A 223 -11.82 -3.92 -13.16
N GLN A 224 -12.53 -2.86 -12.69
CA GLN A 224 -12.36 -2.32 -11.33
C GLN A 224 -13.03 -3.24 -10.33
N MET A 225 -12.28 -4.14 -9.75
CA MET A 225 -12.77 -5.14 -8.82
C MET A 225 -11.77 -5.35 -7.68
N LEU A 226 -12.29 -5.52 -6.47
CA LEU A 226 -11.61 -6.21 -5.40
C LEU A 226 -11.92 -7.70 -5.52
N VAL A 227 -10.90 -8.55 -5.47
CA VAL A 227 -11.06 -10.01 -5.35
C VAL A 227 -10.47 -10.48 -4.02
N VAL A 228 -11.19 -11.38 -3.36
CA VAL A 228 -10.73 -12.10 -2.18
C VAL A 228 -10.25 -13.48 -2.63
N MET A 229 -9.02 -13.82 -2.28
CA MET A 229 -8.36 -15.04 -2.73
C MET A 229 -7.85 -15.86 -1.54
N ASN A 230 -7.89 -17.17 -1.67
CA ASN A 230 -7.18 -18.06 -0.76
C ASN A 230 -5.68 -18.04 -1.07
N ALA A 231 -4.85 -17.73 -0.06
CA ALA A 231 -3.40 -17.55 -0.21
C ALA A 231 -2.62 -18.87 -0.39
N ASP A 232 -3.25 -20.03 -0.19
CA ASP A 232 -2.60 -21.33 -0.34
C ASP A 232 -2.73 -21.89 -1.75
N ASN A 233 -3.81 -21.56 -2.46
CA ASN A 233 -4.15 -22.18 -3.73
C ASN A 233 -4.64 -21.21 -4.82
N GLY A 234 -4.76 -19.92 -4.53
CA GLY A 234 -5.19 -18.87 -5.46
C GLY A 234 -6.68 -18.91 -5.84
N LYS A 235 -7.51 -19.72 -5.15
CA LYS A 235 -8.93 -19.76 -5.42
C LYS A 235 -9.60 -18.42 -5.07
N ILE A 236 -10.34 -17.84 -6.02
CA ILE A 236 -11.18 -16.67 -5.77
C ILE A 236 -12.41 -17.13 -4.94
N LEU A 237 -12.64 -16.43 -3.85
CA LEU A 237 -13.76 -16.68 -2.93
C LEU A 237 -14.93 -15.74 -3.20
N GLN A 238 -14.65 -14.45 -3.27
CA GLN A 238 -15.62 -13.39 -3.59
C GLN A 238 -14.97 -12.27 -4.40
N SER A 239 -15.82 -11.42 -5.00
CA SER A 239 -15.37 -10.22 -5.68
C SER A 239 -16.41 -9.10 -5.54
N PHE A 240 -15.93 -7.85 -5.55
CA PHE A 240 -16.75 -6.65 -5.36
C PHE A 240 -16.34 -5.58 -6.35
N PRO A 241 -17.31 -4.83 -6.94
CA PRO A 241 -16.98 -3.68 -7.76
C PRO A 241 -16.42 -2.56 -6.86
N ILE A 242 -15.46 -1.80 -7.40
CA ILE A 242 -14.89 -0.62 -6.75
C ILE A 242 -14.83 0.56 -7.72
N SER A 243 -14.53 1.76 -7.24
CA SER A 243 -14.33 2.94 -8.09
C SER A 243 -13.04 2.84 -8.91
N SER A 244 -12.89 3.73 -9.87
CA SER A 244 -11.75 3.77 -10.78
C SER A 244 -10.47 4.29 -10.10
N GLY A 245 -9.34 3.76 -10.58
CA GLY A 245 -8.01 4.21 -10.16
C GLY A 245 -7.60 3.73 -8.78
N VAL A 246 -7.90 2.46 -8.48
CA VAL A 246 -7.40 1.80 -7.26
C VAL A 246 -5.86 1.79 -7.25
N ASP A 247 -5.28 1.99 -6.06
CA ASP A 247 -3.83 2.03 -5.89
C ASP A 247 -3.36 1.43 -4.55
N ALA A 248 -4.18 1.43 -3.51
CA ALA A 248 -3.82 0.80 -2.25
C ALA A 248 -4.97 -0.01 -1.64
N ALA A 249 -4.60 -1.04 -0.90
CA ALA A 249 -5.48 -1.82 -0.05
C ALA A 249 -4.81 -2.07 1.29
N ALA A 250 -5.60 -2.19 2.35
CA ALA A 250 -5.13 -2.56 3.67
C ALA A 250 -6.13 -3.51 4.34
N TYR A 251 -5.63 -4.40 5.18
CA TYR A 251 -6.44 -5.24 6.06
C TYR A 251 -6.17 -4.84 7.52
N ASP A 252 -7.23 -4.65 8.27
CA ASP A 252 -7.18 -4.35 9.70
C ASP A 252 -7.54 -5.59 10.52
N PRO A 253 -6.57 -6.31 11.07
CA PRO A 253 -6.84 -7.52 11.84
C PRO A 253 -7.59 -7.27 13.15
N GLY A 254 -7.56 -6.03 13.67
CA GLY A 254 -8.28 -5.66 14.88
C GLY A 254 -9.77 -5.50 14.69
N THR A 255 -10.21 -5.22 13.47
CA THR A 255 -11.62 -4.95 13.14
C THR A 255 -12.18 -5.84 12.05
N GLY A 256 -11.35 -6.65 11.37
CA GLY A 256 -11.75 -7.46 10.22
C GLY A 256 -12.08 -6.64 8.97
N LEU A 257 -11.62 -5.37 8.89
CA LEU A 257 -11.93 -4.50 7.77
C LEU A 257 -10.89 -4.58 6.68
N ILE A 258 -11.37 -4.63 5.45
CA ILE A 258 -10.58 -4.45 4.23
C ILE A 258 -10.91 -3.07 3.67
N LEU A 259 -9.88 -2.24 3.49
CA LEU A 259 -10.02 -0.88 2.98
C LEU A 259 -9.32 -0.80 1.63
N VAL A 260 -9.96 -0.13 0.67
CA VAL A 260 -9.45 0.01 -0.70
C VAL A 260 -9.62 1.45 -1.15
N SER A 261 -8.52 2.15 -1.40
CA SER A 261 -8.53 3.56 -1.83
C SER A 261 -8.43 3.71 -3.34
N THR A 262 -9.10 4.73 -3.86
CA THR A 262 -9.18 4.98 -5.31
C THR A 262 -8.95 6.44 -5.64
N ARG A 263 -8.36 6.70 -6.81
CA ARG A 263 -8.07 8.05 -7.33
C ARG A 263 -9.31 8.95 -7.48
N GLU A 264 -10.48 8.36 -7.69
CA GLU A 264 -11.73 9.12 -7.76
C GLU A 264 -12.13 9.76 -6.42
N GLY A 265 -11.39 9.46 -5.35
CA GLY A 265 -11.63 10.01 -4.01
C GLY A 265 -12.63 9.18 -3.23
N MET A 266 -12.43 7.87 -3.20
CA MET A 266 -13.24 6.94 -2.40
C MET A 266 -12.33 5.98 -1.63
N ILE A 267 -12.79 5.59 -0.43
CA ILE A 267 -12.32 4.42 0.29
C ILE A 267 -13.50 3.47 0.39
N HIS A 268 -13.41 2.33 -0.30
CA HIS A 268 -14.36 1.23 -0.15
C HIS A 268 -13.95 0.40 1.06
N ILE A 269 -14.91 0.07 1.92
CA ILE A 269 -14.67 -0.67 3.15
C ILE A 269 -15.54 -1.92 3.14
N PHE A 270 -14.87 -3.06 3.27
CA PHE A 270 -15.49 -4.37 3.37
C PHE A 270 -15.17 -4.96 4.74
N HIS A 271 -15.98 -5.90 5.17
CA HIS A 271 -15.77 -6.63 6.41
C HIS A 271 -15.64 -8.12 6.13
N GLU A 272 -14.71 -8.75 6.80
CA GLU A 272 -14.57 -10.19 6.86
C GLU A 272 -15.56 -10.74 7.89
N ASP A 273 -16.74 -11.17 7.44
CA ASP A 273 -17.79 -11.73 8.29
C ASP A 273 -17.40 -13.13 8.80
N SER A 274 -16.63 -13.83 8.00
CA SER A 274 -15.90 -15.06 8.31
C SER A 274 -14.78 -15.23 7.26
N PRO A 275 -13.84 -16.16 7.43
CA PRO A 275 -12.76 -16.38 6.47
C PRO A 275 -13.19 -16.60 5.01
N ASP A 276 -14.44 -17.01 4.78
CA ASP A 276 -14.98 -17.28 3.45
C ASP A 276 -16.20 -16.42 3.07
N GLN A 277 -16.56 -15.44 3.90
CA GLN A 277 -17.71 -14.55 3.68
C GLN A 277 -17.33 -13.10 3.95
N TYR A 278 -17.65 -12.23 3.02
CA TYR A 278 -17.32 -10.81 3.06
C TYR A 278 -18.51 -9.97 2.65
N SER A 279 -18.64 -8.79 3.23
CA SER A 279 -19.71 -7.84 2.89
C SER A 279 -19.15 -6.43 2.72
N GLU A 280 -19.74 -5.65 1.82
CA GLU A 280 -19.47 -4.22 1.76
C GLU A 280 -20.17 -3.53 2.92
N VAL A 281 -19.40 -2.73 3.68
CA VAL A 281 -19.91 -2.05 4.89
C VAL A 281 -20.19 -0.58 4.61
N GLU A 282 -19.24 0.08 3.91
CA GLU A 282 -19.26 1.52 3.74
C GLU A 282 -18.41 1.94 2.55
N THR A 283 -18.82 3.03 1.89
CA THR A 283 -17.95 3.76 0.95
C THR A 283 -17.80 5.19 1.43
N VAL A 284 -16.57 5.57 1.80
CA VAL A 284 -16.24 6.89 2.34
C VAL A 284 -15.73 7.79 1.22
N LYS A 285 -16.33 8.96 1.06
CA LYS A 285 -15.84 9.97 0.12
C LYS A 285 -14.61 10.65 0.69
N THR A 286 -13.54 10.67 -0.10
CA THR A 286 -12.30 11.41 0.17
C THR A 286 -12.13 12.53 -0.86
N GLU A 287 -10.88 12.89 -1.19
CA GLU A 287 -10.59 13.87 -2.22
C GLU A 287 -10.06 13.19 -3.48
N TYR A 288 -10.26 13.81 -4.66
CA TYR A 288 -9.66 13.31 -5.90
C TYR A 288 -8.15 13.18 -5.75
N GLY A 289 -7.58 12.09 -6.27
CA GLY A 289 -6.15 11.82 -6.18
C GLY A 289 -5.72 11.09 -4.91
N ALA A 290 -6.57 10.97 -3.89
CA ALA A 290 -6.29 10.23 -2.66
C ALA A 290 -6.30 8.70 -2.92
N LYS A 291 -5.32 8.24 -3.69
CA LYS A 291 -5.24 6.87 -4.23
C LYS A 291 -4.43 5.92 -3.36
N THR A 292 -3.37 6.41 -2.72
CA THR A 292 -2.51 5.64 -1.83
C THR A 292 -2.96 5.79 -0.38
N MET A 293 -2.69 4.76 0.43
CA MET A 293 -3.25 4.66 1.78
C MET A 293 -2.31 3.90 2.71
N GLY A 294 -2.23 4.37 3.96
CA GLY A 294 -1.61 3.65 5.07
C GLY A 294 -2.59 3.48 6.22
N LEU A 295 -2.59 2.31 6.84
CA LEU A 295 -3.44 1.97 7.99
C LEU A 295 -2.62 1.92 9.27
N ASP A 296 -3.05 2.64 10.30
CA ASP A 296 -2.56 2.47 11.66
C ASP A 296 -3.40 1.41 12.39
N THR A 297 -2.87 0.22 12.53
CA THR A 297 -3.56 -0.90 13.18
C THR A 297 -3.78 -0.72 14.68
N LYS A 298 -3.16 0.29 15.31
CA LYS A 298 -3.34 0.59 16.74
C LYS A 298 -4.56 1.48 17.00
N THR A 299 -4.79 2.48 16.16
CA THR A 299 -5.90 3.43 16.31
C THR A 299 -7.01 3.17 15.29
N HIS A 300 -6.78 2.30 14.33
CA HIS A 300 -7.62 2.02 13.16
C HIS A 300 -7.80 3.25 12.25
N ASN A 301 -6.93 4.26 12.38
CA ASN A 301 -6.94 5.43 11.53
C ASN A 301 -6.30 5.11 10.17
N VAL A 302 -6.82 5.77 9.15
CA VAL A 302 -6.38 5.66 7.77
C VAL A 302 -5.78 6.99 7.33
N PHE A 303 -4.59 6.93 6.77
CA PHE A 303 -3.89 8.06 6.17
C PHE A 303 -3.98 7.91 4.66
N VAL A 304 -4.50 8.91 3.97
CA VAL A 304 -4.44 9.02 2.52
C VAL A 304 -3.83 10.35 2.14
N ASP A 305 -3.07 10.38 1.08
CA ASP A 305 -2.45 11.61 0.62
C ASP A 305 -3.04 12.09 -0.71
N THR A 306 -2.99 13.39 -0.90
CA THR A 306 -3.44 14.05 -2.12
C THR A 306 -2.82 15.43 -2.29
N ALA A 307 -3.12 16.08 -3.40
CA ALA A 307 -2.77 17.47 -3.71
C ALA A 307 -3.97 18.14 -4.41
N ASP A 308 -3.86 19.41 -4.75
CA ASP A 308 -4.76 20.02 -5.72
C ASP A 308 -4.36 19.60 -7.14
N PHE A 309 -5.32 19.50 -8.02
CA PHE A 309 -5.10 19.08 -9.41
C PHE A 309 -5.63 20.15 -10.36
N ALA A 310 -4.79 20.50 -11.35
CA ALA A 310 -5.21 21.34 -12.45
C ALA A 310 -6.11 20.57 -13.43
N GLU A 311 -6.75 21.28 -14.36
CA GLU A 311 -7.45 20.64 -15.46
C GLU A 311 -6.47 19.86 -16.35
N PRO A 312 -6.90 18.73 -16.92
CA PRO A 312 -6.05 17.96 -17.80
C PRO A 312 -5.70 18.77 -19.05
N THR A 313 -4.52 18.53 -19.60
CA THR A 313 -4.13 19.08 -20.91
C THR A 313 -5.08 18.58 -22.00
N ALA A 314 -5.11 19.28 -23.16
CA ALA A 314 -5.88 18.78 -24.28
C ALA A 314 -5.40 17.37 -24.71
N PRO A 315 -6.30 16.46 -25.05
CA PRO A 315 -5.92 15.14 -25.57
C PRO A 315 -5.04 15.26 -26.82
N THR A 316 -4.04 14.37 -26.91
CA THR A 316 -3.21 14.21 -28.12
C THR A 316 -3.32 12.79 -28.64
N ALA A 317 -2.81 12.52 -29.84
CA ALA A 317 -2.79 11.16 -30.40
C ALA A 317 -1.96 10.20 -29.51
N GLU A 318 -0.89 10.71 -28.87
CA GLU A 318 -0.01 9.95 -27.97
C GLU A 318 -0.63 9.81 -26.57
N HIS A 319 -1.38 10.82 -26.12
CA HIS A 319 -2.03 10.85 -24.82
C HIS A 319 -3.53 11.17 -24.97
N PRO A 320 -4.36 10.20 -25.39
CA PRO A 320 -5.78 10.43 -25.64
C PRO A 320 -6.60 10.73 -24.37
N ASN A 321 -6.10 10.33 -23.22
CA ASN A 321 -6.73 10.55 -21.92
C ASN A 321 -5.68 11.11 -20.91
N PRO A 322 -5.29 12.39 -21.05
CA PRO A 322 -4.27 12.96 -20.18
C PRO A 322 -4.76 13.04 -18.73
N ARG A 323 -3.89 12.70 -17.81
CA ARG A 323 -4.18 12.82 -16.36
C ARG A 323 -4.15 14.29 -15.95
N ARG A 324 -4.94 14.64 -14.95
CA ARG A 324 -4.87 15.95 -14.28
C ARG A 324 -3.52 16.05 -13.57
N PRO A 325 -2.71 17.07 -13.84
CA PRO A 325 -1.44 17.24 -13.13
C PRO A 325 -1.68 17.75 -11.71
N ALA A 326 -0.92 17.24 -10.76
CA ALA A 326 -0.94 17.75 -9.39
C ALA A 326 -0.24 19.11 -9.33
N ILE A 327 -0.77 20.03 -8.51
CA ILE A 327 -0.27 21.40 -8.36
C ILE A 327 0.82 21.40 -7.28
N PRO A 328 2.07 21.81 -7.60
CA PRO A 328 3.17 21.82 -6.65
C PRO A 328 2.87 22.64 -5.39
N GLY A 329 3.29 22.13 -4.24
CA GLY A 329 3.13 22.79 -2.95
C GLY A 329 1.77 22.64 -2.29
N THR A 330 0.88 21.84 -2.88
CA THR A 330 -0.46 21.61 -2.34
C THR A 330 -0.61 20.22 -1.67
N PHE A 331 0.47 19.49 -1.53
CA PHE A 331 0.51 18.16 -0.90
C PHE A 331 -0.04 18.18 0.52
N ARG A 332 -0.90 17.24 0.82
CA ARG A 332 -1.53 17.09 2.12
C ARG A 332 -1.88 15.64 2.42
N VAL A 333 -1.98 15.35 3.70
CA VAL A 333 -2.48 14.08 4.23
C VAL A 333 -3.82 14.29 4.87
N LEU A 334 -4.74 13.42 4.57
CA LEU A 334 -6.08 13.33 5.16
C LEU A 334 -6.08 12.14 6.11
N VAL A 335 -6.47 12.36 7.35
CA VAL A 335 -6.59 11.32 8.38
C VAL A 335 -8.06 11.01 8.58
N TYR A 336 -8.44 9.77 8.31
CA TYR A 336 -9.79 9.26 8.54
C TYR A 336 -9.79 8.32 9.74
N GLY A 337 -10.88 8.31 10.49
CA GLY A 337 -11.09 7.41 11.63
C GLY A 337 -12.56 7.37 12.04
N ARG A 338 -12.88 6.50 12.95
CA ARG A 338 -14.23 6.28 13.49
C ARG A 338 -14.53 7.10 14.73
#